data_7284b3e4ae9134f3e6ab1ebbba9c5960
#
_entry.id   7284b3e4ae9134f3e6ab1ebbba9c5960
#
_cell.length_a   1.000
_cell.length_b   1.000
_cell.length_c   1.000
_cell.angle_alpha   90.00
_cell.angle_beta   90.00
_cell.angle_gamma   90.00
#
_symmetry.space_group_name_H-M   'P 1'
#
loop_
_entity.id
_entity.type
_entity.pdbx_description
1 polymer ?
#
loop_
_entity_poly.entity_id
_entity_poly.type
_entity_poly.pdbx_seq_one_letter_code
_entity_poly.pdbx_strand_id
1 'polypeptide(L)'
;ASSMSAAQALNFLVNDPEGYTARVNQEIKTIKAKTDKAGVQFVVRWHDAGDFFSKEYLDLAYDVAKSNPDVQFYAYTKMGDVATGATPKNFTMNFSSGSKRGEEKKVEFYKQQNPGATVKQGVTVPKDMFFDLIARKGTSLIKDAKGRTQFASPEALDTFKQRLAQQYKVAPDSIITYDQMLATPVGTEPKWNVIVQPGAGDRAANRRDVIDSYLMFH
;
A
#
# COMPACT_ATOMS: atom_id res chain seq x y z
N ALA A 1 22.43 -17.84 1.63
CA ALA A 1 22.44 -17.14 0.34
C ALA A 1 22.66 -15.66 0.60
N SER A 2 23.70 -15.06 0.00
CA SER A 2 23.93 -13.61 0.09
C SER A 2 22.82 -12.89 -0.73
N SER A 3 22.18 -11.90 -0.12
CA SER A 3 21.27 -11.03 -0.85
C SER A 3 22.06 -10.24 -1.90
N MET A 4 21.54 -10.17 -3.14
CA MET A 4 22.10 -9.26 -4.15
C MET A 4 21.92 -7.81 -3.71
N SER A 5 22.90 -6.96 -3.99
CA SER A 5 22.70 -5.51 -3.86
C SER A 5 21.63 -5.02 -4.87
N ALA A 6 21.00 -3.88 -4.60
CA ALA A 6 20.01 -3.30 -5.52
C ALA A 6 20.59 -3.08 -6.93
N ALA A 7 21.86 -2.67 -7.03
CA ALA A 7 22.54 -2.50 -8.33
C ALA A 7 22.74 -3.82 -9.06
N GLN A 8 23.11 -4.89 -8.36
CA GLN A 8 23.26 -6.23 -8.96
C GLN A 8 21.90 -6.77 -9.42
N ALA A 9 20.83 -6.58 -8.63
CA ALA A 9 19.49 -7.00 -8.99
C ALA A 9 18.99 -6.26 -10.25
N LEU A 10 19.21 -4.95 -10.33
CA LEU A 10 18.85 -4.15 -11.50
C LEU A 10 19.67 -4.58 -12.73
N ASN A 11 20.97 -4.79 -12.58
CA ASN A 11 21.82 -5.25 -13.69
C ASN A 11 21.38 -6.64 -14.20
N PHE A 12 21.00 -7.54 -13.31
CA PHE A 12 20.48 -8.87 -13.68
C PHE A 12 19.13 -8.72 -14.42
N LEU A 13 18.20 -7.93 -13.88
CA LEU A 13 16.90 -7.68 -14.50
C LEU A 13 17.04 -7.12 -15.93
N VAL A 14 17.96 -6.18 -16.16
CA VAL A 14 18.11 -5.50 -17.46
C VAL A 14 18.81 -6.40 -18.48
N ASN A 15 19.79 -7.20 -18.09
CA ASN A 15 20.58 -8.00 -19.00
C ASN A 15 20.05 -9.43 -19.22
N ASP A 16 19.28 -9.97 -18.26
CA ASP A 16 18.68 -11.30 -18.32
C ASP A 16 17.33 -11.32 -17.59
N PRO A 17 16.28 -10.72 -18.18
CA PRO A 17 14.97 -10.64 -17.55
C PRO A 17 14.31 -12.01 -17.36
N GLU A 18 14.60 -12.98 -18.23
CA GLU A 18 14.08 -14.36 -18.10
C GLU A 18 14.73 -15.08 -16.91
N GLY A 19 16.05 -15.04 -16.81
CA GLY A 19 16.78 -15.59 -15.67
C GLY A 19 16.41 -14.91 -14.35
N TYR A 20 16.23 -13.58 -14.35
CA TYR A 20 15.72 -12.82 -13.20
C TYR A 20 14.34 -13.35 -12.77
N THR A 21 13.40 -13.46 -13.70
CA THR A 21 12.05 -13.95 -13.45
C THR A 21 12.04 -15.39 -12.90
N ALA A 22 12.84 -16.27 -13.51
CA ALA A 22 12.99 -17.66 -13.06
C ALA A 22 13.50 -17.72 -11.61
N ARG A 23 14.49 -16.91 -11.27
CA ARG A 23 15.04 -16.82 -9.93
C ARG A 23 14.04 -16.31 -8.91
N VAL A 24 13.32 -15.21 -9.23
CA VAL A 24 12.28 -14.67 -8.36
C VAL A 24 11.20 -15.71 -8.08
N ASN A 25 10.70 -16.39 -9.11
CA ASN A 25 9.71 -17.46 -8.96
C ASN A 25 10.23 -18.60 -8.07
N GLN A 26 11.51 -18.99 -8.20
CA GLN A 26 12.11 -20.03 -7.36
C GLN A 26 12.23 -19.60 -5.89
N GLU A 27 12.60 -18.34 -5.64
CA GLU A 27 12.68 -17.78 -4.30
C GLU A 27 11.28 -17.71 -3.65
N ILE A 28 10.26 -17.25 -4.38
CA ILE A 28 8.86 -17.22 -3.94
C ILE A 28 8.41 -18.63 -3.53
N LYS A 29 8.61 -19.64 -4.38
CA LYS A 29 8.26 -21.05 -4.07
C LYS A 29 8.95 -21.54 -2.80
N THR A 30 10.22 -21.23 -2.66
CA THR A 30 11.03 -21.67 -1.51
C THR A 30 10.54 -21.03 -0.20
N ILE A 31 10.23 -19.72 -0.22
CA ILE A 31 9.75 -19.01 0.96
C ILE A 31 8.32 -19.45 1.28
N LYS A 32 7.45 -19.54 0.26
CA LYS A 32 6.08 -20.02 0.43
C LYS A 32 6.01 -21.37 1.10
N ALA A 33 6.81 -22.35 0.67
CA ALA A 33 6.84 -23.67 1.29
C ALA A 33 7.23 -23.63 2.78
N LYS A 34 8.10 -22.70 3.18
CA LYS A 34 8.49 -22.49 4.59
C LYS A 34 7.38 -21.84 5.40
N THR A 35 6.73 -20.82 4.84
CA THR A 35 5.66 -20.10 5.51
C THR A 35 4.39 -20.93 5.64
N ASP A 36 4.03 -21.72 4.63
CA ASP A 36 2.91 -22.66 4.67
C ASP A 36 3.12 -23.71 5.79
N LYS A 37 4.34 -24.25 5.89
CA LYS A 37 4.69 -25.19 6.96
C LYS A 37 4.59 -24.55 8.36
N ALA A 38 4.86 -23.25 8.45
CA ALA A 38 4.76 -22.48 9.70
C ALA A 38 3.34 -21.96 9.97
N GLY A 39 2.37 -22.15 9.07
CA GLY A 39 1.03 -21.58 9.17
C GLY A 39 0.99 -20.05 9.08
N VAL A 40 1.98 -19.44 8.41
CA VAL A 40 2.12 -17.98 8.29
C VAL A 40 1.75 -17.54 6.89
N GLN A 41 0.93 -16.51 6.78
CA GLN A 41 0.58 -15.93 5.47
C GLN A 41 1.83 -15.31 4.83
N PHE A 42 2.10 -15.66 3.58
CA PHE A 42 3.17 -15.09 2.77
C PHE A 42 2.59 -14.04 1.81
N VAL A 43 3.20 -12.86 1.84
CA VAL A 43 2.85 -11.73 0.96
C VAL A 43 4.14 -11.14 0.40
N VAL A 44 4.14 -10.80 -0.87
CA VAL A 44 5.29 -10.19 -1.54
C VAL A 44 5.04 -8.70 -1.75
N ARG A 45 5.89 -7.86 -1.15
CA ARG A 45 6.03 -6.46 -1.54
C ARG A 45 7.01 -6.38 -2.71
N TRP A 46 6.54 -5.84 -3.83
CA TRP A 46 7.36 -5.72 -5.04
C TRP A 46 8.26 -4.51 -4.88
N HIS A 47 8.88 -3.93 -4.54
CA HIS A 47 9.81 -2.85 -4.21
C HIS A 47 9.83 -2.52 -2.71
N ASP A 48 11.01 -2.59 -2.13
CA ASP A 48 11.30 -1.94 -0.87
C ASP A 48 11.77 -0.49 -1.12
N ALA A 49 12.59 -0.30 -2.16
CA ALA A 49 13.03 0.99 -2.68
C ALA A 49 12.95 0.99 -4.21
N GLY A 50 12.73 2.15 -4.82
CA GLY A 50 12.55 2.28 -6.27
C GLY A 50 11.10 2.27 -6.70
N ASP A 51 10.88 2.18 -8.01
CA ASP A 51 9.55 2.21 -8.64
C ASP A 51 9.59 1.48 -9.99
N PHE A 52 8.44 1.32 -10.64
CA PHE A 52 8.36 0.80 -11.99
C PHE A 52 8.90 1.84 -12.98
N PHE A 53 10.05 1.59 -13.56
CA PHE A 53 10.71 2.50 -14.49
C PHE A 53 10.28 2.29 -15.95
N SER A 54 9.62 1.17 -16.28
CA SER A 54 9.06 0.89 -17.60
C SER A 54 7.85 -0.02 -17.51
N LYS A 55 7.06 -0.06 -18.60
CA LYS A 55 5.91 -0.95 -18.71
C LYS A 55 6.35 -2.42 -18.77
N GLU A 56 7.42 -2.74 -19.46
CA GLU A 56 7.97 -4.09 -19.58
C GLU A 56 8.35 -4.64 -18.21
N TYR A 57 8.90 -3.80 -17.33
CA TYR A 57 9.22 -4.19 -15.97
C TYR A 57 7.94 -4.41 -15.12
N LEU A 58 6.92 -3.59 -15.30
CA LEU A 58 5.62 -3.83 -14.67
C LEU A 58 4.98 -5.13 -15.17
N ASP A 59 5.02 -5.37 -16.48
CA ASP A 59 4.47 -6.58 -17.08
C ASP A 59 5.19 -7.84 -16.55
N LEU A 60 6.51 -7.78 -16.37
CA LEU A 60 7.29 -8.84 -15.72
C LEU A 60 6.80 -9.10 -14.28
N ALA A 61 6.56 -8.05 -13.50
CA ALA A 61 6.03 -8.20 -12.14
C ALA A 61 4.64 -8.85 -12.14
N TYR A 62 3.80 -8.49 -13.10
CA TYR A 62 2.49 -9.08 -13.27
C TYR A 62 2.55 -10.55 -13.70
N ASP A 63 3.50 -10.91 -14.56
CA ASP A 63 3.68 -12.31 -14.99
C ASP A 63 4.20 -13.19 -13.85
N VAL A 64 5.07 -12.65 -13.00
CA VAL A 64 5.46 -13.33 -11.75
C VAL A 64 4.24 -13.54 -10.84
N ALA A 65 3.37 -12.53 -10.70
CA ALA A 65 2.16 -12.67 -9.88
C ALA A 65 1.18 -13.71 -10.46
N LYS A 66 0.95 -13.71 -11.77
CA LYS A 66 0.12 -14.72 -12.46
C LYS A 66 0.68 -16.14 -12.30
N SER A 67 2.02 -16.27 -12.31
CA SER A 67 2.70 -17.56 -12.12
C SER A 67 2.63 -18.08 -10.67
N ASN A 68 2.21 -17.25 -9.72
CA ASN A 68 2.10 -17.58 -8.30
C ASN A 68 0.71 -17.16 -7.77
N PRO A 69 -0.38 -17.79 -8.24
CA PRO A 69 -1.77 -17.34 -7.96
C PRO A 69 -2.15 -17.40 -6.48
N ASP A 70 -1.49 -18.27 -5.69
CA ASP A 70 -1.72 -18.43 -4.25
C ASP A 70 -0.93 -17.44 -3.39
N VAL A 71 -0.14 -16.56 -4.01
CA VAL A 71 0.63 -15.53 -3.33
C VAL A 71 0.00 -14.18 -3.58
N GLN A 72 -0.19 -13.39 -2.52
CA GLN A 72 -0.64 -12.00 -2.64
C GLN A 72 0.58 -11.10 -2.87
N PHE A 73 0.49 -10.26 -3.89
CA PHE A 73 1.48 -9.24 -4.21
C PHE A 73 0.93 -7.85 -3.97
N TYR A 74 1.80 -6.92 -3.64
CA TYR A 74 1.48 -5.50 -3.67
C TYR A 74 2.72 -4.66 -4.00
N ALA A 75 2.48 -3.49 -4.54
CA ALA A 75 3.51 -2.49 -4.80
C ALA A 75 2.99 -1.09 -4.49
N TYR A 76 3.92 -0.18 -4.23
CA TYR A 76 3.68 1.25 -4.25
C TYR A 76 4.29 1.84 -5.52
N THR A 77 3.60 2.80 -6.14
CA THR A 77 4.10 3.49 -7.32
C THR A 77 3.72 4.96 -7.33
N LYS A 78 4.55 5.77 -7.97
CA LYS A 78 4.26 7.15 -8.38
C LYS A 78 4.19 7.28 -9.91
N MET A 79 4.36 6.16 -10.62
CA MET A 79 4.47 6.09 -12.08
C MET A 79 3.12 5.75 -12.72
N GLY A 80 2.18 6.71 -12.68
CA GLY A 80 0.84 6.53 -13.24
C GLY A 80 0.83 6.24 -14.75
N ASP A 81 1.85 6.66 -15.50
CA ASP A 81 1.99 6.45 -16.95
C ASP A 81 2.38 5.01 -17.30
N VAL A 82 3.14 4.38 -16.40
CA VAL A 82 3.62 3.00 -16.58
C VAL A 82 2.54 1.99 -16.20
N ALA A 83 1.73 2.32 -15.20
CA ALA A 83 0.68 1.46 -14.69
C ALA A 83 -0.50 1.35 -15.66
N THR A 84 -0.27 0.75 -16.82
CA THR A 84 -1.28 0.49 -17.84
C THR A 84 -1.51 -1.02 -18.01
N GLY A 85 -2.70 -1.39 -18.49
CA GLY A 85 -3.08 -2.79 -18.69
C GLY A 85 -3.78 -3.44 -17.50
N ALA A 86 -4.10 -4.72 -17.63
CA ALA A 86 -4.88 -5.46 -16.66
C ALA A 86 -4.04 -5.90 -15.46
N THR A 87 -4.40 -5.44 -14.27
CA THR A 87 -3.77 -5.87 -13.02
C THR A 87 -4.21 -7.29 -12.64
N PRO A 88 -3.29 -8.20 -12.31
CA PRO A 88 -3.65 -9.53 -11.82
C PRO A 88 -4.48 -9.47 -10.53
N LYS A 89 -5.41 -10.42 -10.35
CA LYS A 89 -6.31 -10.45 -9.18
C LYS A 89 -5.58 -10.56 -7.85
N ASN A 90 -4.39 -11.15 -7.84
CA ASN A 90 -3.54 -11.31 -6.66
C ASN A 90 -2.47 -10.21 -6.54
N PHE A 91 -2.59 -9.11 -7.31
CA PHE A 91 -1.69 -7.96 -7.23
C PHE A 91 -2.47 -6.71 -6.80
N THR A 92 -2.02 -6.03 -5.75
CA THR A 92 -2.57 -4.76 -5.29
C THR A 92 -1.65 -3.62 -5.68
N MET A 93 -2.12 -2.69 -6.50
CA MET A 93 -1.39 -1.47 -6.84
C MET A 93 -1.76 -0.33 -5.90
N ASN A 94 -0.78 0.25 -5.23
CA ASN A 94 -0.96 1.42 -4.36
C ASN A 94 -0.29 2.64 -4.99
N PHE A 95 -1.07 3.63 -5.37
CA PHE A 95 -0.55 4.90 -5.86
C PHE A 95 -0.23 5.82 -4.69
N SER A 96 1.05 6.19 -4.55
CA SER A 96 1.50 7.13 -3.53
C SER A 96 1.18 8.55 -3.93
N SER A 97 0.64 9.35 -3.01
CA SER A 97 0.53 10.79 -3.18
C SER A 97 1.91 11.46 -3.24
N GLY A 98 2.00 12.65 -3.86
CA GLY A 98 3.27 13.33 -4.10
C GLY A 98 3.93 12.93 -5.42
N SER A 99 3.21 12.21 -6.30
CA SER A 99 3.49 12.16 -7.73
C SER A 99 3.39 13.57 -8.34
N LYS A 100 3.99 13.76 -9.53
CA LYS A 100 3.93 15.05 -10.23
C LYS A 100 2.49 15.50 -10.45
N ARG A 101 2.25 16.81 -10.41
CA ARG A 101 0.93 17.43 -10.59
C ARG A 101 0.21 16.87 -11.82
N GLY A 102 -0.99 16.31 -11.62
CA GLY A 102 -1.80 15.67 -12.67
C GLY A 102 -1.80 14.14 -12.64
N GLU A 103 -0.99 13.51 -11.82
CA GLU A 103 -0.96 12.04 -11.68
C GLU A 103 -2.25 11.47 -11.05
N GLU A 104 -2.98 12.27 -10.22
CA GLU A 104 -4.26 11.85 -9.64
C GLU A 104 -5.28 11.48 -10.73
N LYS A 105 -5.29 12.20 -11.85
CA LYS A 105 -6.16 11.90 -13.00
C LYS A 105 -5.79 10.58 -13.66
N LYS A 106 -4.51 10.23 -13.66
CA LYS A 106 -4.03 8.96 -14.20
C LYS A 106 -4.43 7.78 -13.32
N VAL A 107 -4.41 7.95 -12.00
CA VAL A 107 -4.91 6.94 -11.05
C VAL A 107 -6.38 6.64 -11.30
N GLU A 108 -7.20 7.68 -11.46
CA GLU A 108 -8.62 7.51 -11.75
C GLU A 108 -8.85 6.82 -13.10
N PHE A 109 -8.11 7.23 -14.12
CA PHE A 109 -8.12 6.55 -15.43
C PHE A 109 -7.71 5.08 -15.31
N TYR A 110 -6.66 4.78 -14.54
CA TYR A 110 -6.22 3.41 -14.30
C TYR A 110 -7.30 2.56 -13.59
N LYS A 111 -7.98 3.12 -12.58
CA LYS A 111 -9.12 2.46 -11.93
C LYS A 111 -10.23 2.13 -12.93
N GLN A 112 -10.56 3.05 -13.82
CA GLN A 112 -11.58 2.86 -14.86
C GLN A 112 -11.21 1.76 -15.86
N GLN A 113 -9.92 1.65 -16.22
CA GLN A 113 -9.43 0.62 -17.15
C GLN A 113 -9.30 -0.77 -16.48
N ASN A 114 -9.34 -0.84 -15.17
CA ASN A 114 -9.17 -2.07 -14.38
C ASN A 114 -10.35 -2.30 -13.41
N PRO A 115 -11.60 -2.40 -13.91
CA PRO A 115 -12.74 -2.66 -13.05
C PRO A 115 -12.55 -4.01 -12.33
N GLY A 116 -12.66 -4.02 -11.00
CA GLY A 116 -12.45 -5.20 -10.18
C GLY A 116 -10.99 -5.50 -9.79
N ALA A 117 -10.02 -4.71 -10.27
CA ALA A 117 -8.66 -4.76 -9.74
C ALA A 117 -8.56 -4.02 -8.40
N THR A 118 -7.70 -4.50 -7.51
CA THR A 118 -7.42 -3.81 -6.25
C THR A 118 -6.44 -2.67 -6.49
N VAL A 119 -6.97 -1.48 -6.75
CA VAL A 119 -6.20 -0.24 -6.95
C VAL A 119 -6.52 0.70 -5.80
N LYS A 120 -5.50 1.15 -5.09
CA LYS A 120 -5.61 2.00 -3.91
C LYS A 120 -4.76 3.26 -4.05
N GLN A 121 -5.09 4.25 -3.23
CA GLN A 121 -4.23 5.41 -3.03
C GLN A 121 -3.63 5.39 -1.63
N GLY A 122 -2.33 5.68 -1.55
CA GLY A 122 -1.65 6.04 -0.32
C GLY A 122 -1.56 7.58 -0.25
N VAL A 123 -2.51 8.20 0.43
CA VAL A 123 -2.63 9.66 0.50
C VAL A 123 -1.82 10.19 1.68
N THR A 124 -0.81 11.02 1.44
CA THR A 124 -0.14 11.77 2.51
C THR A 124 -1.05 12.91 2.95
N VAL A 125 -1.53 12.85 4.17
CA VAL A 125 -2.40 13.89 4.72
C VAL A 125 -1.59 15.15 5.01
N PRO A 126 -2.00 16.34 4.52
CA PRO A 126 -1.29 17.58 4.75
C PRO A 126 -1.15 17.90 6.25
N LYS A 127 0.00 18.46 6.63
CA LYS A 127 0.28 18.79 8.04
C LYS A 127 -0.70 19.79 8.64
N ASP A 128 -1.19 20.73 7.85
CA ASP A 128 -2.17 21.74 8.27
C ASP A 128 -3.50 21.13 8.72
N MET A 129 -3.90 19.98 8.19
CA MET A 129 -5.04 19.24 8.74
C MET A 129 -4.87 18.81 10.20
N PHE A 130 -3.64 18.76 10.67
CA PHE A 130 -3.29 18.38 12.04
C PHE A 130 -2.94 19.56 12.94
N PHE A 131 -2.48 20.69 12.40
CA PHE A 131 -1.97 21.80 13.20
C PHE A 131 -2.98 22.32 14.20
N ASP A 132 -4.24 22.43 13.84
CA ASP A 132 -5.29 22.82 14.75
C ASP A 132 -5.53 21.80 15.88
N LEU A 133 -5.31 20.52 15.60
CA LEU A 133 -5.44 19.45 16.58
C LEU A 133 -4.25 19.42 17.53
N ILE A 134 -3.08 19.88 17.08
CA ILE A 134 -1.86 19.97 17.89
C ILE A 134 -1.81 21.30 18.66
N ALA A 135 -2.30 22.40 18.07
CA ALA A 135 -2.20 23.75 18.63
C ALA A 135 -3.22 24.06 19.73
N ARG A 136 -4.34 23.33 19.83
CA ARG A 136 -5.29 23.48 20.93
C ARG A 136 -4.77 22.79 22.17
N LYS A 137 -4.71 23.51 23.29
CA LYS A 137 -4.29 23.05 24.63
C LYS A 137 -4.86 21.67 24.99
N GLY A 138 -4.01 20.68 25.05
CA GLY A 138 -4.37 19.27 25.23
C GLY A 138 -4.14 18.56 23.91
N THR A 139 -2.95 18.05 23.73
CA THR A 139 -2.47 17.39 22.52
C THR A 139 -3.49 16.36 22.05
N SER A 140 -4.11 16.59 20.90
CA SER A 140 -5.01 15.61 20.27
C SER A 140 -4.27 14.36 19.80
N LEU A 141 -2.94 14.37 19.87
CA LEU A 141 -2.07 13.24 19.53
C LEU A 141 -1.10 12.97 20.69
N ILE A 142 -0.99 11.69 21.07
CA ILE A 142 -0.08 11.20 22.10
C ILE A 142 0.81 10.07 21.54
N LYS A 143 1.85 9.70 22.30
CA LYS A 143 2.64 8.51 21.98
C LYS A 143 2.17 7.34 22.86
N ASP A 144 1.96 6.17 22.25
CA ASP A 144 1.72 4.93 22.99
C ASP A 144 3.03 4.38 23.59
N ALA A 145 2.91 3.30 24.37
CA ALA A 145 4.07 2.63 24.98
C ALA A 145 5.13 2.13 23.97
N LYS A 146 4.75 1.99 22.70
CA LYS A 146 5.65 1.59 21.60
C LYS A 146 6.17 2.80 20.80
N GLY A 147 5.91 4.03 21.26
CA GLY A 147 6.31 5.27 20.59
C GLY A 147 5.49 5.62 19.33
N ARG A 148 4.41 4.89 19.04
CA ARG A 148 3.52 5.17 17.91
C ARG A 148 2.59 6.34 18.24
N THR A 149 2.32 7.18 17.27
CA THR A 149 1.38 8.29 17.42
C THR A 149 -0.06 7.77 17.44
N GLN A 150 -0.84 8.20 18.43
CA GLN A 150 -2.26 7.89 18.58
C GLN A 150 -3.08 9.15 18.85
N PHE A 151 -4.39 9.08 18.61
CA PHE A 151 -5.31 10.13 19.03
C PHE A 151 -5.48 10.09 20.56
N ALA A 152 -5.43 11.25 21.19
CA ALA A 152 -5.51 11.38 22.65
C ALA A 152 -6.90 11.03 23.21
N SER A 153 -7.95 11.20 22.39
CA SER A 153 -9.32 10.89 22.78
C SER A 153 -10.17 10.46 21.58
N PRO A 154 -11.31 9.79 21.80
CA PRO A 154 -12.29 9.49 20.76
C PRO A 154 -12.77 10.74 20.00
N GLU A 155 -12.98 11.85 20.70
CA GLU A 155 -13.45 13.11 20.11
C GLU A 155 -12.41 13.71 19.15
N ALA A 156 -11.11 13.58 19.48
CA ALA A 156 -10.02 14.00 18.59
C ALA A 156 -10.00 13.16 17.31
N LEU A 157 -10.19 11.84 17.44
CA LEU A 157 -10.30 10.93 16.30
C LEU A 157 -11.52 11.26 15.44
N ASP A 158 -12.69 11.46 16.06
CA ASP A 158 -13.92 11.79 15.32
C ASP A 158 -13.81 13.12 14.58
N THR A 159 -13.25 14.15 15.23
CA THR A 159 -12.97 15.43 14.57
C THR A 159 -12.08 15.25 13.34
N PHE A 160 -11.04 14.43 13.47
CA PHE A 160 -10.13 14.14 12.34
C PHE A 160 -10.83 13.36 11.23
N LYS A 161 -11.63 12.35 11.56
CA LYS A 161 -12.44 11.60 10.59
C LYS A 161 -13.38 12.51 9.79
N GLN A 162 -14.06 13.44 10.47
CA GLN A 162 -14.97 14.41 9.80
C GLN A 162 -14.20 15.30 8.82
N ARG A 163 -13.05 15.84 9.20
CA ARG A 163 -12.21 16.65 8.30
C ARG A 163 -11.71 15.84 7.11
N LEU A 164 -11.26 14.61 7.35
CA LEU A 164 -10.80 13.71 6.29
C LEU A 164 -11.92 13.35 5.33
N ALA A 165 -13.11 13.04 5.87
CA ALA A 165 -14.31 12.77 5.08
C ALA A 165 -14.69 13.96 4.19
N GLN A 166 -14.66 15.16 4.73
CA GLN A 166 -14.96 16.39 3.98
C GLN A 166 -13.92 16.67 2.89
N GLN A 167 -12.63 16.57 3.23
CA GLN A 167 -11.53 16.86 2.31
C GLN A 167 -11.48 15.90 1.12
N TYR A 168 -11.65 14.61 1.40
CA TYR A 168 -11.48 13.54 0.40
C TYR A 168 -12.81 12.96 -0.10
N LYS A 169 -13.94 13.52 0.35
CA LYS A 169 -15.30 13.11 -0.04
C LYS A 169 -15.58 11.61 0.17
N VAL A 170 -15.12 11.08 1.29
CA VAL A 170 -15.35 9.70 1.70
C VAL A 170 -16.37 9.63 2.85
N ALA A 171 -17.09 8.52 2.98
CA ALA A 171 -18.04 8.32 4.05
C ALA A 171 -17.33 8.25 5.43
N PRO A 172 -17.72 9.06 6.44
CA PRO A 172 -17.07 9.03 7.77
C PRO A 172 -17.05 7.66 8.41
N ASP A 173 -18.12 6.89 8.26
CA ASP A 173 -18.27 5.55 8.84
C ASP A 173 -17.36 4.51 8.18
N SER A 174 -16.82 4.81 6.99
CA SER A 174 -15.82 3.97 6.33
C SER A 174 -14.40 4.19 6.88
N ILE A 175 -14.19 5.26 7.66
CA ILE A 175 -12.86 5.65 8.14
C ILE A 175 -12.55 4.96 9.47
N ILE A 176 -11.48 4.18 9.47
CA ILE A 176 -10.98 3.49 10.67
C ILE A 176 -9.49 3.74 10.88
N THR A 177 -9.01 3.55 12.09
CA THR A 177 -7.58 3.58 12.37
C THR A 177 -6.90 2.27 11.93
N TYR A 178 -5.58 2.31 11.78
CA TYR A 178 -4.79 1.12 11.46
C TYR A 178 -4.97 0.00 12.51
N ASP A 179 -5.03 0.34 13.80
CA ASP A 179 -5.23 -0.65 14.86
C ASP A 179 -6.65 -1.24 14.83
N GLN A 180 -7.69 -0.44 14.55
CA GLN A 180 -9.04 -0.94 14.32
C GLN A 180 -9.10 -1.87 13.10
N MET A 181 -8.40 -1.51 12.02
CA MET A 181 -8.28 -2.39 10.86
C MET A 181 -7.63 -3.73 11.23
N LEU A 182 -6.56 -3.73 12.04
CA LEU A 182 -5.90 -4.98 12.46
C LEU A 182 -6.81 -5.87 13.33
N ALA A 183 -7.67 -5.26 14.14
CA ALA A 183 -8.65 -5.96 14.98
C ALA A 183 -9.87 -6.49 14.20
N THR A 184 -10.05 -6.05 12.95
CA THR A 184 -11.18 -6.45 12.11
C THR A 184 -10.77 -7.62 11.21
N PRO A 185 -11.55 -8.71 11.11
CA PRO A 185 -11.34 -9.77 10.13
C PRO A 185 -11.23 -9.21 8.71
N VAL A 186 -10.39 -9.81 7.88
CA VAL A 186 -10.22 -9.36 6.49
C VAL A 186 -11.50 -9.64 5.70
N GLY A 187 -12.12 -8.58 5.19
CA GLY A 187 -13.29 -8.68 4.29
C GLY A 187 -12.90 -9.01 2.85
N THR A 188 -13.87 -9.40 2.05
CA THR A 188 -13.70 -9.71 0.62
C THR A 188 -13.88 -8.50 -0.28
N GLU A 189 -14.66 -7.51 0.18
CA GLU A 189 -15.02 -6.31 -0.58
C GLU A 189 -14.36 -5.04 0.00
N PRO A 190 -14.00 -4.06 -0.85
CA PRO A 190 -13.48 -2.77 -0.40
C PRO A 190 -14.50 -2.04 0.50
N LYS A 191 -14.10 -1.71 1.71
CA LYS A 191 -14.97 -1.09 2.70
C LYS A 191 -14.31 0.06 3.47
N TRP A 192 -13.01 -0.05 3.76
CA TRP A 192 -12.37 0.80 4.74
C TRP A 192 -11.41 1.82 4.14
N ASN A 193 -11.50 3.04 4.61
CA ASN A 193 -10.51 4.09 4.47
C ASN A 193 -9.67 4.12 5.76
N VAL A 194 -8.39 3.83 5.67
CA VAL A 194 -7.56 3.56 6.85
C VAL A 194 -6.63 4.72 7.16
N ILE A 195 -6.74 5.27 8.37
CA ILE A 195 -5.77 6.22 8.91
C ILE A 195 -4.54 5.44 9.36
N VAL A 196 -3.39 5.72 8.75
CA VAL A 196 -2.11 5.07 9.05
C VAL A 196 -1.23 6.05 9.83
N GLN A 197 -1.07 5.80 11.12
CA GLN A 197 -0.27 6.63 12.02
C GLN A 197 1.24 6.36 11.83
N PRO A 198 2.12 7.33 12.15
CA PRO A 198 3.55 7.11 12.16
C PRO A 198 3.96 5.92 13.04
N GLY A 199 4.77 5.04 12.50
CA GLY A 199 5.19 3.79 13.14
C GLY A 199 4.23 2.61 12.96
N ALA A 200 3.09 2.80 12.25
CA ALA A 200 2.28 1.69 11.80
C ALA A 200 2.96 0.94 10.64
N GLY A 201 2.63 -0.34 10.49
CA GLY A 201 3.10 -1.13 9.35
C GLY A 201 2.30 -0.85 8.07
N ASP A 202 2.61 -1.57 7.01
CA ASP A 202 1.99 -1.39 5.68
C ASP A 202 0.92 -2.46 5.34
N ARG A 203 0.38 -3.16 6.35
CA ARG A 203 -0.67 -4.19 6.12
C ARG A 203 -1.92 -3.67 5.41
N ALA A 204 -2.24 -2.37 5.55
CA ALA A 204 -3.34 -1.75 4.83
C ALA A 204 -3.14 -1.83 3.30
N ALA A 205 -1.91 -1.80 2.83
CA ALA A 205 -1.57 -1.84 1.42
C ALA A 205 -1.95 -3.15 0.72
N ASN A 206 -1.98 -4.28 1.45
CA ASN A 206 -2.29 -5.59 0.87
C ASN A 206 -3.70 -6.13 1.20
N ARG A 207 -4.46 -5.46 2.08
CA ARG A 207 -5.82 -5.90 2.46
C ARG A 207 -6.83 -5.54 1.37
N ARG A 208 -7.61 -6.52 0.91
CA ARG A 208 -8.63 -6.33 -0.14
C ARG A 208 -9.80 -5.43 0.29
N ASP A 209 -10.11 -5.41 1.58
CA ASP A 209 -11.19 -4.61 2.15
C ASP A 209 -10.80 -3.16 2.47
N VAL A 210 -9.57 -2.75 2.16
CA VAL A 210 -9.11 -1.36 2.26
C VAL A 210 -9.26 -0.66 0.91
N ILE A 211 -9.98 0.47 0.90
CA ILE A 211 -10.16 1.33 -0.27
C ILE A 211 -8.90 2.17 -0.47
N ASP A 212 -8.60 3.03 0.50
CA ASP A 212 -7.43 3.91 0.47
C ASP A 212 -6.77 4.01 1.86
N SER A 213 -5.50 4.40 1.87
CA SER A 213 -4.72 4.61 3.09
C SER A 213 -4.35 6.09 3.24
N TYR A 214 -4.61 6.67 4.40
CA TYR A 214 -4.33 8.07 4.74
C TYR A 214 -3.17 8.14 5.71
N LEU A 215 -2.00 8.47 5.17
CA LEU A 215 -0.72 8.46 5.87
C LEU A 215 -0.54 9.76 6.64
N MET A 216 -0.47 9.67 7.97
CA MET A 216 -0.20 10.79 8.85
C MET A 216 1.31 11.02 8.97
N PHE A 217 1.79 12.21 8.64
CA PHE A 217 3.19 12.61 8.84
C PHE A 217 4.22 11.66 8.20
N HIS A 218 4.39 11.78 6.91
CA HIS A 218 5.57 11.25 6.21
C HIS A 218 6.48 12.38 5.73
#